data_9a61ab03724cfc0647d66112b7d79bd8
#
_entry.id   9a61ab03724cfc0647d66112b7d79bd8
#
_cell.length_a   1.000
_cell.length_b   1.000
_cell.length_c   1.000
_cell.angle_alpha   90.00
_cell.angle_beta   90.00
_cell.angle_gamma   90.00
#
_symmetry.space_group_name_H-M   'P 1'
#
loop_
_entity.id
_entity.type
_entity.pdbx_description
1 polymer ?
#
loop_
_entity_poly.entity_id
_entity_poly.type
_entity_poly.pdbx_seq_one_letter_code
_entity_poly.pdbx_strand_id
1 'polypeptide(L)'
;MSVIQKMFDAWDAKDKSAVASIVHDDFVMTSHAQGAKMTKQDMLGWFEGPQPKTDNFRIIYENDEIAVCHQFMEFPSGDKEAVMMVYEIKDGKVFSMETGATPIPAK
;
A
#
# COMPACT_ATOMS: atom_id res chain seq x y z
N MET A 1 -4.94 1.00 -18.10
CA MET A 1 -5.15 0.00 -17.04
C MET A 1 -4.35 0.39 -15.80
N SER A 2 -4.97 0.35 -14.64
CA SER A 2 -4.34 0.85 -13.41
C SER A 2 -3.33 -0.14 -12.85
N VAL A 3 -2.06 0.29 -12.73
CA VAL A 3 -1.01 -0.49 -12.08
C VAL A 3 -1.34 -0.69 -10.60
N ILE A 4 -1.87 0.37 -9.95
CA ILE A 4 -2.22 0.32 -8.54
C ILE A 4 -3.38 -0.64 -8.29
N GLN A 5 -4.41 -0.59 -9.15
CA GLN A 5 -5.54 -1.51 -9.01
C GLN A 5 -5.08 -2.97 -9.14
N LYS A 6 -4.20 -3.25 -10.09
CA LYS A 6 -3.63 -4.59 -10.25
C LYS A 6 -2.90 -5.05 -9.01
N MET A 7 -2.11 -4.14 -8.40
CA MET A 7 -1.37 -4.48 -7.18
C MET A 7 -2.32 -4.81 -6.04
N PHE A 8 -3.36 -3.99 -5.84
CA PHE A 8 -4.32 -4.24 -4.77
C PHE A 8 -5.15 -5.49 -5.01
N ASP A 9 -5.52 -5.77 -6.27
CA ASP A 9 -6.25 -7.00 -6.61
C ASP A 9 -5.39 -8.23 -6.30
N ALA A 10 -4.10 -8.18 -6.64
CA ALA A 10 -3.17 -9.27 -6.34
C ALA A 10 -2.97 -9.43 -4.84
N TRP A 11 -2.92 -8.33 -4.11
CA TRP A 11 -2.80 -8.35 -2.66
C TRP A 11 -4.02 -9.00 -2.01
N ASP A 12 -5.24 -8.60 -2.45
CA ASP A 12 -6.48 -9.16 -1.92
C ASP A 12 -6.61 -10.65 -2.24
N ALA A 13 -6.09 -11.07 -3.40
CA ALA A 13 -6.06 -12.48 -3.79
C ALA A 13 -4.95 -13.26 -3.07
N LYS A 14 -4.12 -12.57 -2.28
CA LYS A 14 -2.96 -13.14 -1.59
C LYS A 14 -1.97 -13.79 -2.57
N ASP A 15 -1.86 -13.20 -3.75
CA ASP A 15 -0.96 -13.67 -4.79
C ASP A 15 0.38 -12.93 -4.69
N LYS A 16 1.26 -13.46 -3.85
CA LYS A 16 2.57 -12.88 -3.58
C LYS A 16 3.39 -12.72 -4.86
N SER A 17 3.33 -13.69 -5.73
CA SER A 17 4.07 -13.70 -6.99
C SER A 17 3.63 -12.55 -7.90
N ALA A 18 2.32 -12.32 -8.00
CA ALA A 18 1.77 -11.24 -8.81
C ALA A 18 2.17 -9.87 -8.22
N VAL A 19 2.10 -9.71 -6.91
CA VAL A 19 2.54 -8.47 -6.25
C VAL A 19 4.02 -8.24 -6.54
N ALA A 20 4.85 -9.29 -6.41
CA ALA A 20 6.28 -9.18 -6.66
C ALA A 20 6.59 -8.74 -8.09
N SER A 21 5.78 -9.13 -9.06
CA SER A 21 5.98 -8.75 -10.45
C SER A 21 5.58 -7.30 -10.76
N ILE A 22 4.67 -6.74 -9.97
CA ILE A 22 4.16 -5.38 -10.18
C ILE A 22 5.03 -4.35 -9.45
N VAL A 23 5.72 -4.74 -8.40
CA VAL A 23 6.55 -3.85 -7.57
C VAL A 23 7.98 -3.85 -8.10
N HIS A 24 8.53 -2.65 -8.30
CA HIS A 24 9.91 -2.47 -8.77
C HIS A 24 10.91 -3.03 -7.74
N ASP A 25 12.03 -3.57 -8.23
CA ASP A 25 13.05 -4.15 -7.35
C ASP A 25 13.66 -3.13 -6.39
N ASP A 26 13.71 -1.87 -6.80
CA ASP A 26 14.25 -0.77 -5.99
C ASP A 26 13.19 -0.09 -5.13
N PHE A 27 12.02 -0.70 -5.02
CA PHE A 27 10.90 -0.13 -4.27
C PHE A 27 11.28 0.22 -2.83
N VAL A 28 10.84 1.41 -2.39
CA VAL A 28 10.93 1.84 -0.99
C VAL A 28 9.59 2.41 -0.56
N MET A 29 9.10 1.94 0.56
CA MET A 29 7.93 2.49 1.21
C MET A 29 8.35 3.32 2.41
N THR A 30 7.82 4.55 2.49
CA THR A 30 8.03 5.41 3.64
C THR A 30 6.72 5.51 4.41
N SER A 31 6.69 5.01 5.64
CA SER A 31 5.54 5.13 6.53
C SER A 31 5.80 6.20 7.57
N HIS A 32 5.15 7.34 7.44
CA HIS A 32 5.33 8.44 8.40
C HIS A 32 4.72 8.12 9.76
N ALA A 33 3.63 7.36 9.78
CA ALA A 33 2.99 6.96 11.02
C ALA A 33 3.92 6.12 11.90
N GLN A 34 4.77 5.29 11.28
CA GLN A 34 5.69 4.41 11.97
C GLN A 34 7.11 4.95 12.00
N GLY A 35 7.39 6.01 11.25
CA GLY A 35 8.73 6.56 11.12
C GLY A 35 9.71 5.58 10.49
N ALA A 36 9.24 4.73 9.57
CA ALA A 36 10.04 3.64 9.03
C ALA A 36 10.08 3.65 7.52
N LYS A 37 11.18 3.14 6.96
CA LYS A 37 11.31 2.86 5.53
C LYS A 37 11.43 1.36 5.33
N MET A 38 10.75 0.85 4.31
CA MET A 38 10.68 -0.58 4.05
C MET A 38 10.99 -0.85 2.58
N THR A 39 11.70 -1.95 2.34
CA THR A 39 12.05 -2.39 0.98
C THR A 39 10.97 -3.28 0.40
N LYS A 40 11.12 -3.63 -0.90
CA LYS A 40 10.25 -4.63 -1.54
C LYS A 40 10.23 -5.93 -0.75
N GLN A 41 11.38 -6.39 -0.27
CA GLN A 41 11.47 -7.63 0.46
C GLN A 41 10.73 -7.57 1.78
N ASP A 42 10.83 -6.44 2.49
CA ASP A 42 10.09 -6.22 3.74
C ASP A 42 8.59 -6.29 3.47
N MET A 43 8.13 -5.66 2.40
CA MET A 43 6.71 -5.66 2.04
C MET A 43 6.22 -7.05 1.69
N LEU A 44 6.99 -7.81 0.93
CA LEU A 44 6.62 -9.19 0.58
C LEU A 44 6.55 -10.09 1.80
N GLY A 45 7.36 -9.81 2.82
CA GLY A 45 7.31 -10.55 4.08
C GLY A 45 5.99 -10.40 4.83
N TRP A 46 5.24 -9.34 4.57
CA TRP A 46 3.95 -9.13 5.22
C TRP A 46 2.92 -10.19 4.86
N PHE A 47 3.07 -10.90 3.74
CA PHE A 47 2.16 -11.99 3.38
C PHE A 47 2.17 -13.11 4.41
N GLU A 48 3.23 -13.21 5.21
CA GLU A 48 3.39 -14.30 6.19
C GLU A 48 2.86 -13.92 7.57
N GLY A 49 2.43 -12.67 7.75
CA GLY A 49 1.91 -12.18 9.02
C GLY A 49 0.43 -11.82 8.95
N PRO A 50 -0.16 -11.41 10.09
CA PRO A 50 -1.54 -10.96 10.11
C PRO A 50 -1.68 -9.69 9.28
N GLN A 51 -2.80 -9.61 8.53
CA GLN A 51 -3.09 -8.47 7.68
C GLN A 51 -4.12 -7.57 8.34
N PRO A 52 -3.95 -6.24 8.28
CA PRO A 52 -5.01 -5.34 8.72
C PRO A 52 -6.19 -5.43 7.75
N LYS A 53 -7.37 -5.17 8.25
CA LYS A 53 -8.55 -5.06 7.40
C LYS A 53 -8.54 -3.71 6.72
N THR A 54 -8.89 -3.67 5.45
CA THR A 54 -8.96 -2.44 4.69
C THR A 54 -10.39 -2.20 4.23
N ASP A 55 -10.77 -0.92 4.10
CA ASP A 55 -12.12 -0.55 3.71
C ASP A 55 -12.08 0.74 2.90
N ASN A 56 -13.04 0.88 1.99
CA ASN A 56 -13.20 2.08 1.18
C ASN A 56 -11.94 2.50 0.42
N PHE A 57 -11.20 1.53 -0.09
CA PHE A 57 -10.06 1.83 -0.94
C PHE A 57 -10.52 2.57 -2.20
N ARG A 58 -9.86 3.67 -2.51
CA ARG A 58 -10.15 4.43 -3.73
C ARG A 58 -8.88 5.04 -4.29
N ILE A 59 -8.81 5.06 -5.62
CA ILE A 59 -7.76 5.76 -6.33
C ILE A 59 -8.30 7.16 -6.63
N ILE A 60 -7.65 8.18 -6.04
CA ILE A 60 -8.08 9.57 -6.20
C ILE A 60 -7.61 10.10 -7.55
N TYR A 61 -6.37 9.75 -7.92
CA TYR A 61 -5.76 10.16 -9.17
C TYR A 61 -4.66 9.17 -9.54
N GLU A 62 -4.53 8.88 -10.83
CA GLU A 62 -3.43 8.04 -11.32
C GLU A 62 -3.09 8.41 -12.76
N ASN A 63 -1.77 8.48 -13.04
CA ASN A 63 -1.25 8.56 -14.40
C ASN A 63 -0.07 7.58 -14.50
N ASP A 64 0.74 7.70 -15.55
CA ASP A 64 1.85 6.76 -15.78
C ASP A 64 3.01 6.94 -14.79
N GLU A 65 3.03 8.01 -14.02
CA GLU A 65 4.15 8.36 -13.14
C GLU A 65 3.79 8.41 -11.68
N ILE A 66 2.53 8.70 -11.34
CA ILE A 66 2.11 8.91 -9.95
C ILE A 66 0.68 8.43 -9.73
N ALA A 67 0.42 7.94 -8.54
CA ALA A 67 -0.94 7.62 -8.10
C ALA A 67 -1.16 8.09 -6.68
N VAL A 68 -2.37 8.59 -6.42
CA VAL A 68 -2.79 9.02 -5.07
C VAL A 68 -4.01 8.21 -4.68
N CYS A 69 -3.94 7.56 -3.53
CA CYS A 69 -4.98 6.66 -3.06
C CYS A 69 -5.33 6.96 -1.61
N HIS A 70 -6.49 6.47 -1.20
CA HIS A 70 -6.94 6.58 0.18
C HIS A 70 -7.69 5.32 0.58
N GLN A 71 -7.52 4.89 1.83
CA GLN A 71 -8.30 3.79 2.40
C GLN A 71 -8.37 3.92 3.90
N PHE A 72 -9.27 3.16 4.51
CA PHE A 72 -9.32 3.02 5.95
C PHE A 72 -8.75 1.66 6.33
N MET A 73 -8.02 1.61 7.44
CA MET A 73 -7.41 0.38 7.93
C MET A 73 -7.82 0.12 9.36
N GLU A 74 -8.08 -1.14 9.68
CA GLU A 74 -8.31 -1.60 11.04
C GLU A 74 -7.25 -2.64 11.36
N PHE A 75 -6.46 -2.37 12.40
CA PHE A 75 -5.38 -3.26 12.83
C PHE A 75 -5.89 -4.33 13.80
N PRO A 76 -5.14 -5.45 13.96
CA PRO A 76 -5.54 -6.49 14.91
C PRO A 76 -5.74 -6.01 16.34
N SER A 77 -5.11 -4.90 16.73
CA SER A 77 -5.29 -4.27 18.04
C SER A 77 -6.66 -3.60 18.19
N GLY A 78 -7.41 -3.42 17.10
CA GLY A 78 -8.66 -2.67 17.08
C GLY A 78 -8.51 -1.21 16.72
N ASP A 79 -7.28 -0.71 16.60
CA ASP A 79 -7.02 0.67 16.19
C ASP A 79 -7.40 0.86 14.72
N LYS A 80 -7.94 2.03 14.41
CA LYS A 80 -8.34 2.39 13.04
C LYS A 80 -7.62 3.64 12.59
N GLU A 81 -7.29 3.68 11.30
CA GLU A 81 -6.62 4.82 10.69
C GLU A 81 -7.20 5.14 9.32
N ALA A 82 -7.23 6.43 9.00
CA ALA A 82 -7.46 6.90 7.64
C ALA A 82 -6.09 7.09 6.99
N VAL A 83 -5.82 6.40 5.88
CA VAL A 83 -4.49 6.35 5.29
C VAL A 83 -4.50 6.97 3.90
N MET A 84 -3.66 7.98 3.70
CA MET A 84 -3.39 8.57 2.39
C MET A 84 -2.09 7.98 1.86
N MET A 85 -2.10 7.54 0.61
CA MET A 85 -0.95 6.91 0.00
C MET A 85 -0.61 7.60 -1.31
N VAL A 86 0.67 7.89 -1.52
CA VAL A 86 1.19 8.40 -2.78
C VAL A 86 2.18 7.38 -3.32
N TYR A 87 1.98 6.97 -4.56
CA TYR A 87 2.84 6.01 -5.24
C TYR A 87 3.54 6.69 -6.40
N GLU A 88 4.83 6.38 -6.58
CA GLU A 88 5.53 6.68 -7.83
C GLU A 88 5.56 5.43 -8.68
N ILE A 89 5.32 5.58 -9.98
CA ILE A 89 5.29 4.48 -10.94
C ILE A 89 6.43 4.70 -11.92
N LYS A 90 7.22 3.64 -12.14
CA LYS A 90 8.35 3.68 -13.05
C LYS A 90 8.41 2.37 -13.82
N ASP A 91 8.54 2.47 -15.15
CA ASP A 91 8.61 1.31 -16.03
C ASP A 91 7.38 0.39 -15.88
N GLY A 92 6.22 0.97 -15.62
CA GLY A 92 4.98 0.21 -15.42
C GLY A 92 4.90 -0.52 -14.10
N LYS A 93 5.80 -0.22 -13.16
CA LYS A 93 5.83 -0.87 -11.84
C LYS A 93 5.78 0.16 -10.73
N VAL A 94 5.29 -0.26 -9.57
CA VAL A 94 5.25 0.59 -8.37
C VAL A 94 6.68 0.76 -7.86
N PHE A 95 7.21 1.98 -7.94
CA PHE A 95 8.60 2.27 -7.60
C PHE A 95 8.76 2.76 -6.17
N SER A 96 7.80 3.52 -5.66
CA SER A 96 7.83 3.99 -4.28
C SER A 96 6.43 4.18 -3.74
N MET A 97 6.33 4.24 -2.42
CA MET A 97 5.07 4.51 -1.73
C MET A 97 5.37 5.38 -0.52
N GLU A 98 4.56 6.39 -0.32
CA GLU A 98 4.65 7.22 0.87
C GLU A 98 3.28 7.28 1.52
N THR A 99 3.19 7.04 2.83
CA THR A 99 1.91 7.03 3.52
C THR A 99 1.87 8.05 4.64
N GLY A 100 0.71 8.71 4.77
CA GLY A 100 0.36 9.47 5.95
C GLY A 100 -0.90 8.87 6.53
N ALA A 101 -0.93 8.66 7.84
CA ALA A 101 -2.07 8.05 8.51
C ALA A 101 -2.60 8.96 9.61
N THR A 102 -3.93 9.05 9.68
CA THR A 102 -4.62 9.81 10.72
C THR A 102 -5.40 8.83 11.60
N PRO A 103 -5.11 8.79 12.92
CA PRO A 103 -5.88 7.91 13.81
C PRO A 103 -7.35 8.32 13.86
N ILE A 104 -8.23 7.34 13.86
CA ILE A 104 -9.66 7.57 13.98
C ILE A 104 -10.03 7.33 15.44
N PRO A 105 -10.63 8.33 16.12
CA PRO A 105 -10.99 8.16 17.53
C PRO A 105 -12.01 7.04 17.71
N ALA A 106 -11.78 6.22 18.71
CA ALA A 106 -12.77 5.24 19.14
C ALA A 106 -13.87 5.96 19.92
N LYS A 107 -15.10 5.54 19.70
CA LYS A 107 -16.24 6.11 20.41
C LYS A 107 -17.01 5.04 21.16
#